data_6977c16f09a8058c18e2cb2ac715ef6a
#
_entry.id   6977c16f09a8058c18e2cb2ac715ef6a
#
_cell.length_a   1.000
_cell.length_b   1.000
_cell.length_c   1.000
_cell.angle_alpha   90.00
_cell.angle_beta   90.00
_cell.angle_gamma   90.00
#
_symmetry.space_group_name_H-M   'P 1'
#
loop_
_entity.id
_entity.type
_entity.pdbx_description
1 polymer ?
#
loop_
_entity_poly.entity_id
_entity_poly.type
_entity_poly.pdbx_seq_one_letter_code
_entity_poly.pdbx_strand_id
1 'polypeptide(L)'
;TGHADIPMTAALKERLAMSVMFLLGERFIDGGARWKINALAERLDVPATVVGETISSLEDHGLVLSAEDDSVAPARDLEAITLEAIMDAVRHEGPDPRRPSPSAVAAADTVAFGADEALRASVRGRSLRDLIRPAT
;
A
#
# COMPACT_ATOMS: atom_id res chain seq x y z
N THR A 1 -21.99 2.61 -14.88
CA THR A 1 -21.27 3.39 -15.85
C THR A 1 -20.51 4.49 -15.19
N GLY A 2 -19.66 5.04 -15.54
CA GLY A 2 -19.15 6.26 -15.07
C GLY A 2 -17.79 6.27 -14.51
N HIS A 3 -17.25 5.13 -14.21
CA HIS A 3 -15.85 5.10 -13.85
C HIS A 3 -15.09 4.59 -15.06
N ALA A 4 -14.44 5.51 -15.76
CA ALA A 4 -13.42 5.11 -16.71
C ALA A 4 -12.41 4.24 -15.97
N ASP A 5 -11.92 3.21 -16.60
CA ASP A 5 -10.85 2.40 -16.04
C ASP A 5 -9.68 3.32 -15.71
N ILE A 6 -9.33 3.38 -14.43
CA ILE A 6 -8.17 4.16 -14.01
C ILE A 6 -6.94 3.29 -14.23
N PRO A 7 -5.99 3.74 -15.08
CA PRO A 7 -4.76 2.98 -15.24
C PRO A 7 -4.03 2.92 -13.89
N MET A 8 -3.85 1.73 -13.36
CA MET A 8 -3.17 1.56 -12.08
C MET A 8 -1.68 1.41 -12.27
N THR A 9 -1.01 2.55 -12.33
CA THR A 9 0.46 2.57 -12.34
C THR A 9 0.99 2.12 -10.98
N ALA A 10 2.25 1.74 -10.92
CA ALA A 10 2.89 1.39 -9.65
C ALA A 10 2.78 2.54 -8.64
N ALA A 11 3.00 3.77 -9.09
CA ALA A 11 2.90 4.94 -8.21
C ALA A 11 1.50 5.12 -7.63
N LEU A 12 0.45 4.90 -8.44
CA LEU A 12 -0.92 5.00 -7.96
C LEU A 12 -1.26 3.88 -6.98
N LYS A 13 -0.78 2.66 -7.23
CA LYS A 13 -0.98 1.54 -6.31
C LYS A 13 -0.34 1.82 -4.95
N GLU A 14 0.88 2.33 -4.96
CA GLU A 14 1.60 2.68 -3.73
C GLU A 14 0.87 3.79 -2.97
N ARG A 15 0.44 4.83 -3.68
CA ARG A 15 -0.32 5.93 -3.07
C ARG A 15 -1.62 5.43 -2.46
N LEU A 16 -2.34 4.58 -3.18
CA LEU A 16 -3.59 4.03 -2.69
C LEU A 16 -3.38 3.16 -1.46
N ALA A 17 -2.36 2.29 -1.48
CA ALA A 17 -2.04 1.45 -0.33
C ALA A 17 -1.69 2.29 0.90
N MET A 18 -0.88 3.34 0.74
CA MET A 18 -0.56 4.26 1.83
C MET A 18 -1.80 4.97 2.36
N SER A 19 -2.67 5.43 1.46
CA SER A 19 -3.90 6.13 1.85
C SER A 19 -4.83 5.20 2.63
N VAL A 20 -5.02 3.98 2.16
CA VAL A 20 -5.84 2.98 2.85
C VAL A 20 -5.27 2.71 4.23
N MET A 21 -3.99 2.41 4.33
CA MET A 21 -3.35 2.10 5.61
C MET A 21 -3.41 3.29 6.58
N PHE A 22 -3.24 4.50 6.07
CA PHE A 22 -3.36 5.71 6.89
C PHE A 22 -4.76 5.81 7.50
N LEU A 23 -5.80 5.65 6.69
CA LEU A 23 -7.18 5.74 7.16
C LEU A 23 -7.51 4.65 8.16
N LEU A 24 -7.06 3.42 7.91
CA LEU A 24 -7.28 2.30 8.82
C LEU A 24 -6.58 2.55 10.16
N GLY A 25 -5.33 3.01 10.11
CA GLY A 25 -4.54 3.26 11.30
C GLY A 25 -5.07 4.43 12.12
N GLU A 26 -5.46 5.50 11.45
CA GLU A 26 -6.06 6.67 12.11
C GLU A 26 -7.34 6.28 12.85
N ARG A 27 -8.21 5.53 12.20
CA ARG A 27 -9.45 5.05 12.80
C ARG A 27 -9.17 4.12 13.98
N PHE A 28 -8.14 3.29 13.88
CA PHE A 28 -7.72 2.40 14.96
C PHE A 28 -7.29 3.20 16.20
N ILE A 29 -6.52 4.25 15.99
CA ILE A 29 -6.08 5.13 17.11
C ILE A 29 -7.26 5.86 17.73
N ASP A 30 -8.15 6.40 16.91
CA ASP A 30 -9.28 7.21 17.37
C ASP A 30 -10.41 6.37 17.96
N GLY A 31 -10.42 5.06 17.73
CA GLY A 31 -11.39 4.15 18.32
C GLY A 31 -12.77 4.16 17.68
N GLY A 32 -12.92 4.69 16.49
CA GLY A 32 -14.19 4.70 15.78
C GLY A 32 -14.55 3.35 15.16
N ALA A 33 -15.70 3.29 14.51
CA ALA A 33 -16.13 2.10 13.80
C ALA A 33 -15.14 1.79 12.66
N ARG A 34 -14.90 0.49 12.43
CA ARG A 34 -13.98 0.07 11.38
C ARG A 34 -14.46 0.53 10.01
N TRP A 35 -13.51 0.85 9.16
CA TRP A 35 -13.79 1.19 7.78
C TRP A 35 -14.31 -0.04 7.03
N LYS A 36 -15.27 0.20 6.12
CA LYS A 36 -15.71 -0.81 5.16
C LYS A 36 -15.18 -0.45 3.78
N ILE A 37 -15.05 -1.45 2.92
CA ILE A 37 -14.48 -1.26 1.59
C ILE A 37 -15.22 -0.17 0.81
N ASN A 38 -16.55 -0.19 0.82
CA ASN A 38 -17.33 0.82 0.09
C ASN A 38 -17.11 2.23 0.64
N ALA A 39 -16.97 2.37 1.95
CA ALA A 39 -16.71 3.67 2.56
C ALA A 39 -15.31 4.18 2.20
N LEU A 40 -14.33 3.29 2.15
CA LEU A 40 -12.99 3.65 1.68
C LEU A 40 -13.01 4.10 0.23
N ALA A 41 -13.76 3.40 -0.61
CA ALA A 41 -13.90 3.73 -2.02
C ALA A 41 -14.48 5.13 -2.20
N GLU A 42 -15.52 5.46 -1.44
CA GLU A 42 -16.11 6.80 -1.47
C GLU A 42 -15.12 7.85 -0.97
N ARG A 43 -14.47 7.58 0.15
CA ARG A 43 -13.52 8.54 0.76
C ARG A 43 -12.36 8.86 -0.17
N LEU A 44 -11.87 7.84 -0.89
CA LEU A 44 -10.69 7.97 -1.75
C LEU A 44 -11.06 8.25 -3.21
N ASP A 45 -12.36 8.24 -3.53
CA ASP A 45 -12.87 8.48 -4.87
C ASP A 45 -12.27 7.53 -5.90
N VAL A 46 -12.28 6.23 -5.56
CA VAL A 46 -11.84 5.16 -6.45
C VAL A 46 -12.87 4.04 -6.45
N PRO A 47 -12.94 3.22 -7.50
CA PRO A 47 -13.88 2.10 -7.53
C PRO A 47 -13.64 1.12 -6.38
N ALA A 48 -14.73 0.55 -5.85
CA ALA A 48 -14.65 -0.41 -4.75
C ALA A 48 -13.83 -1.65 -5.14
N THR A 49 -13.86 -2.06 -6.40
CA THR A 49 -13.06 -3.18 -6.89
C THR A 49 -11.56 -2.91 -6.74
N VAL A 50 -11.14 -1.68 -7.00
CA VAL A 50 -9.73 -1.27 -6.87
C VAL A 50 -9.31 -1.29 -5.40
N VAL A 51 -10.17 -0.76 -4.52
CA VAL A 51 -9.92 -0.82 -3.08
C VAL A 51 -9.84 -2.28 -2.61
N GLY A 52 -10.77 -3.12 -3.07
CA GLY A 52 -10.77 -4.54 -2.72
C GLY A 52 -9.50 -5.26 -3.13
N GLU A 53 -8.98 -4.98 -4.32
CA GLU A 53 -7.70 -5.54 -4.79
C GLU A 53 -6.54 -5.08 -3.91
N THR A 54 -6.52 -3.81 -3.56
CA THR A 54 -5.49 -3.25 -2.67
C THR A 54 -5.55 -3.92 -1.30
N ILE A 55 -6.75 -4.05 -0.73
CA ILE A 55 -6.95 -4.72 0.56
C ILE A 55 -6.47 -6.18 0.48
N SER A 56 -6.79 -6.89 -0.60
CA SER A 56 -6.34 -8.28 -0.78
C SER A 56 -4.81 -8.38 -0.78
N SER A 57 -4.14 -7.49 -1.48
CA SER A 57 -2.68 -7.46 -1.50
C SER A 57 -2.09 -7.19 -0.11
N LEU A 58 -2.67 -6.23 0.62
CA LEU A 58 -2.25 -5.91 1.97
C LEU A 58 -2.51 -7.08 2.93
N GLU A 59 -3.65 -7.75 2.77
CA GLU A 59 -4.01 -8.90 3.60
C GLU A 59 -3.07 -10.08 3.35
N ASP A 60 -2.71 -10.34 2.10
CA ASP A 60 -1.77 -11.39 1.73
C ASP A 60 -0.40 -11.18 2.38
N HIS A 61 -0.04 -9.95 2.65
CA HIS A 61 1.22 -9.60 3.31
C HIS A 61 1.06 -9.43 4.83
N GLY A 62 -0.10 -9.77 5.37
CA GLY A 62 -0.33 -9.74 6.81
C GLY A 62 -0.43 -8.35 7.42
N LEU A 63 -0.78 -7.34 6.63
CA LEU A 63 -0.85 -5.96 7.10
C LEU A 63 -2.27 -5.54 7.49
N VAL A 64 -3.29 -6.20 6.96
CA VAL A 64 -4.69 -5.91 7.29
C VAL A 64 -5.44 -7.21 7.52
N LEU A 65 -6.56 -7.10 8.22
CA LEU A 65 -7.53 -8.17 8.41
C LEU A 65 -8.89 -7.69 7.91
N SER A 66 -9.57 -8.55 7.16
CA SER A 66 -10.94 -8.30 6.71
C SER A 66 -11.89 -9.19 7.48
N ALA A 67 -13.05 -8.66 7.84
CA ALA A 67 -14.12 -9.43 8.44
C ALA A 67 -15.20 -9.77 7.41
N GLU A 68 -16.12 -10.65 7.76
CA GLU A 68 -17.19 -11.08 6.86
C GLU A 68 -18.11 -9.95 6.41
N ASP A 69 -18.22 -8.89 7.21
CA ASP A 69 -19.03 -7.71 6.90
C ASP A 69 -18.28 -6.67 6.05
N ASP A 70 -17.15 -7.05 5.47
CA ASP A 70 -16.26 -6.19 4.68
C ASP A 70 -15.60 -5.06 5.48
N SER A 71 -15.63 -5.14 6.82
CA SER A 71 -14.87 -4.21 7.64
C SER A 71 -13.39 -4.60 7.63
N VAL A 72 -12.52 -3.62 7.72
CA VAL A 72 -11.09 -3.80 7.58
C VAL A 72 -10.38 -3.08 8.73
N ALA A 73 -9.31 -3.68 9.21
CA ALA A 73 -8.51 -3.10 10.29
C ALA A 73 -7.04 -3.49 10.10
N PRO A 74 -6.10 -2.73 10.70
CA PRO A 74 -4.70 -3.15 10.71
C PRO A 74 -4.56 -4.50 11.43
N ALA A 75 -3.69 -5.35 10.90
CA ALA A 75 -3.46 -6.70 11.46
C ALA A 75 -2.38 -6.72 12.54
N ARG A 76 -1.65 -5.62 12.70
CA ARG A 76 -0.52 -5.51 13.63
C ARG A 76 -0.52 -4.14 14.29
N ASP A 77 0.29 -3.99 15.32
CA ASP A 77 0.58 -2.68 15.89
C ASP A 77 1.10 -1.74 14.81
N LEU A 78 0.64 -0.50 14.85
CA LEU A 78 1.00 0.49 13.83
C LEU A 78 2.50 0.74 13.77
N GLU A 79 3.20 0.58 14.90
CA GLU A 79 4.66 0.70 14.95
C GLU A 79 5.37 -0.47 14.27
N ALA A 80 4.69 -1.62 14.16
CA ALA A 80 5.25 -2.81 13.52
C ALA A 80 4.94 -2.87 12.02
N ILE A 81 4.09 -1.98 11.52
CA ILE A 81 3.80 -1.89 10.10
C ILE A 81 4.72 -0.84 9.50
N THR A 82 5.70 -1.27 8.73
CA THR A 82 6.66 -0.34 8.10
C THR A 82 6.09 0.20 6.79
N LEU A 83 6.48 1.41 6.44
CA LEU A 83 6.08 2.00 5.15
C LEU A 83 6.66 1.19 3.98
N GLU A 84 7.85 0.64 4.17
CA GLU A 84 8.47 -0.24 3.18
C GLU A 84 7.62 -1.49 2.93
N ALA A 85 7.10 -2.11 4.00
CA ALA A 85 6.23 -3.29 3.88
C ALA A 85 4.94 -2.97 3.12
N ILE A 86 4.36 -1.79 3.34
CA ILE A 86 3.15 -1.36 2.62
C ILE A 86 3.45 -1.24 1.13
N MET A 87 4.56 -0.61 0.77
CA MET A 87 4.97 -0.48 -0.63
C MET A 87 5.21 -1.85 -1.26
N ASP A 88 5.92 -2.73 -0.56
CA ASP A 88 6.21 -4.07 -1.07
C ASP A 88 4.95 -4.89 -1.32
N ALA A 89 3.93 -4.71 -0.50
CA ALA A 89 2.69 -5.47 -0.62
C ALA A 89 2.00 -5.26 -1.98
N VAL A 90 2.14 -4.09 -2.58
CA VAL A 90 1.48 -3.76 -3.85
C VAL A 90 2.43 -3.78 -5.04
N ARG A 91 3.72 -3.98 -4.81
CA ARG A 91 4.72 -4.01 -5.89
C ARG A 91 4.99 -5.41 -6.42
N HIS A 92 4.44 -6.44 -5.80
CA HIS A 92 4.75 -7.84 -6.16
C HIS A 92 3.91 -8.40 -7.31
N GLU A 93 3.16 -7.59 -8.00
CA GLU A 93 2.33 -8.03 -9.12
C GLU A 93 3.04 -8.02 -10.47
N GLY A 94 4.34 -7.94 -10.46
CA GLY A 94 5.12 -7.92 -11.68
C GLY A 94 6.52 -8.44 -11.44
N PRO A 95 7.36 -8.45 -12.48
CA PRO A 95 8.76 -8.86 -12.31
C PRO A 95 9.43 -7.96 -11.27
N ASP A 96 10.19 -8.57 -10.38
CA ASP A 96 10.96 -7.84 -9.40
C ASP A 96 11.99 -6.95 -10.13
N PRO A 97 11.93 -5.62 -9.99
CA PRO A 97 12.88 -4.74 -10.67
C PRO A 97 14.32 -4.96 -10.24
N ARG A 98 14.55 -5.69 -9.13
CA ARG A 98 15.88 -6.02 -8.66
C ARG A 98 16.45 -7.27 -9.32
N ARG A 99 15.64 -8.03 -10.04
CA ARG A 99 16.09 -9.22 -10.76
C ARG A 99 16.50 -8.83 -12.17
N PRO A 100 17.74 -9.18 -12.60
CA PRO A 100 18.14 -8.95 -13.98
C PRO A 100 17.22 -9.73 -14.92
N SER A 101 16.77 -9.09 -15.99
CA SER A 101 16.07 -9.77 -17.05
C SER A 101 17.11 -10.43 -17.96
N PRO A 102 16.85 -11.64 -18.51
CA PRO A 102 17.77 -12.26 -19.47
C PRO A 102 18.04 -11.42 -20.70
N SER A 103 17.13 -10.50 -21.04
CA SER A 103 17.25 -9.63 -22.20
C SER A 103 17.68 -8.21 -21.83
N ALA A 104 18.02 -7.97 -20.55
CA ALA A 104 18.26 -6.62 -20.07
C ALA A 104 19.64 -6.11 -20.46
N VAL A 105 19.72 -4.81 -20.64
CA VAL A 105 20.98 -4.08 -20.75
C VAL A 105 21.48 -3.81 -19.34
N ALA A 106 22.69 -4.25 -19.01
CA ALA A 106 23.24 -4.14 -17.66
C ALA A 106 23.23 -2.71 -17.12
N ALA A 107 23.52 -1.73 -17.96
CA ALA A 107 23.50 -0.32 -17.55
C ALA A 107 22.08 0.13 -17.14
N ALA A 108 21.06 -0.34 -17.84
CA ALA A 108 19.67 -0.03 -17.50
C ALA A 108 19.25 -0.70 -16.19
N ASP A 109 19.67 -1.94 -15.97
CA ASP A 109 19.40 -2.67 -14.73
C ASP A 109 20.03 -1.94 -13.53
N THR A 110 21.25 -1.44 -13.68
CA THR A 110 21.94 -0.70 -12.62
C THR A 110 21.16 0.56 -12.24
N VAL A 111 20.65 1.29 -13.24
CA VAL A 111 19.85 2.50 -12.99
C VAL A 111 18.54 2.14 -12.31
N ALA A 112 17.85 1.12 -12.80
CA ALA A 112 16.57 0.68 -12.24
C ALA A 112 16.73 0.19 -10.80
N PHE A 113 17.77 -0.59 -10.54
CA PHE A 113 18.08 -1.05 -9.18
C PHE A 113 18.37 0.13 -8.25
N GLY A 114 19.19 1.08 -8.71
CA GLY A 114 19.53 2.27 -7.93
C GLY A 114 18.31 3.12 -7.61
N ALA A 115 17.40 3.29 -8.56
CA ALA A 115 16.15 4.03 -8.34
C ALA A 115 15.27 3.32 -7.32
N ASP A 116 15.14 1.99 -7.39
CA ASP A 116 14.37 1.22 -6.42
C ASP A 116 14.98 1.34 -5.02
N GLU A 117 16.29 1.23 -4.91
CA GLU A 117 16.97 1.38 -3.63
C GLU A 117 16.80 2.78 -3.04
N ALA A 118 16.85 3.81 -3.86
CA ALA A 118 16.62 5.19 -3.40
C ALA A 118 15.21 5.36 -2.87
N LEU A 119 14.21 4.77 -3.55
CA LEU A 119 12.83 4.81 -3.13
C LEU A 119 12.65 4.11 -1.78
N ARG A 120 13.23 2.92 -1.62
CA ARG A 120 13.18 2.17 -0.35
C ARG A 120 13.88 2.93 0.76
N ALA A 121 15.03 3.52 0.48
CA ALA A 121 15.77 4.30 1.46
C ALA A 121 14.96 5.49 1.97
N SER A 122 14.14 6.10 1.12
CA SER A 122 13.33 7.27 1.49
C SER A 122 12.28 6.96 2.56
N VAL A 123 11.86 5.70 2.67
CA VAL A 123 10.86 5.26 3.67
C VAL A 123 11.44 4.35 4.75
N ARG A 124 12.73 4.02 4.65
CA ARG A 124 13.37 3.08 5.59
C ARG A 124 13.30 3.59 7.02
N GLY A 125 12.96 2.69 7.92
CA GLY A 125 12.88 3.01 9.34
C GLY A 125 11.65 3.77 9.77
N ARG A 126 10.72 4.03 8.84
CA ARG A 126 9.47 4.71 9.16
C ARG A 126 8.33 3.71 9.28
N SER A 127 7.48 3.90 10.27
CA SER A 127 6.30 3.06 10.48
C SER A 127 5.03 3.79 10.08
N LEU A 128 3.93 3.03 10.01
CA LEU A 128 2.61 3.61 9.79
C LEU A 128 2.26 4.60 10.90
N ARG A 129 2.65 4.29 12.13
CA ARG A 129 2.42 5.22 13.25
C ARG A 129 3.12 6.55 13.01
N ASP A 130 4.35 6.53 12.51
CA ASP A 130 5.08 7.76 12.20
C ASP A 130 4.38 8.59 11.13
N LEU A 131 3.74 7.93 10.17
CA LEU A 131 3.00 8.60 9.12
C LEU A 131 1.75 9.30 9.68
N ILE A 132 1.03 8.61 10.57
CA ILE A 132 -0.23 9.13 11.15
C ILE A 132 0.04 10.19 12.21
N ARG A 133 1.02 9.94 13.07
CA ARG A 133 1.39 10.85 14.15
C ARG A 133 2.90 11.08 14.12
N PRO A 134 3.36 11.99 13.29
CA PRO A 134 4.78 12.26 13.19
C PRO A 134 5.35 12.73 14.54
N ALA A 135 6.56 12.30 14.84
CA ALA A 135 7.26 12.80 16.01
C ALA A 135 7.58 14.28 15.81
N THR A 136 7.29 15.09 16.82
CA THR A 136 7.58 16.51 16.79
C THR A 136 9.03 16.77 17.20
#